data_bda6f6953823b9bce8f1321c1a2e4bc3
#
_entry.id   bda6f6953823b9bce8f1321c1a2e4bc3
#
_cell.length_a   1.000
_cell.length_b   1.000
_cell.length_c   1.000
_cell.angle_alpha   90.00
_cell.angle_beta   90.00
_cell.angle_gamma   90.00
#
_symmetry.space_group_name_H-M   'P 1'
#
loop_
_entity.id
_entity.type
_entity.pdbx_description
1 polymer ?
#
loop_
_entity_poly.entity_id
_entity_poly.type
_entity_poly.pdbx_seq_one_letter_code
_entity_poly.pdbx_strand_id
1 'polypeptide(L)'
;FTFNNTNWSGESAFTVTGVNDNTTDGNQTFQIWLTVDNNTSNTTDTTGYLGLNPADVLGVNEDDDTPGFIATAISGSTTESGGIATFALRLRQAPTDNVTVHATVSDATEGKLLQPDNTTTDNLSIVFTTSDWNSLHTVRVRGLDDNATDGTQGFWVLLGAAVSNDTRYSGLNLDDVAVSNRDDD
;
A
#
# COMPACT_ATOMS: atom_id res chain seq x y z
N PHE A 1 -18.37 33.85 6.91
CA PHE A 1 -17.68 35.09 7.24
C PHE A 1 -18.70 36.22 7.35
N THR A 2 -18.50 37.14 8.28
CA THR A 2 -19.34 38.34 8.40
C THR A 2 -18.46 39.56 8.27
N PHE A 3 -18.72 40.40 7.26
CA PHE A 3 -18.06 41.67 7.06
C PHE A 3 -18.93 42.81 7.56
N ASN A 4 -18.31 43.80 8.16
CA ASN A 4 -18.97 45.04 8.65
C ASN A 4 -18.06 46.24 8.40
N ASN A 5 -18.51 47.40 8.86
CA ASN A 5 -17.78 48.67 8.61
C ASN A 5 -16.41 48.79 9.31
N THR A 6 -16.06 47.82 10.19
CA THR A 6 -14.77 47.80 10.88
C THR A 6 -13.81 46.75 10.39
N ASN A 7 -14.29 45.70 9.70
CA ASN A 7 -13.47 44.59 9.25
C ASN A 7 -13.51 44.33 7.72
N TRP A 8 -14.24 45.14 6.97
CA TRP A 8 -14.47 44.95 5.54
C TRP A 8 -13.16 44.91 4.70
N SER A 9 -12.12 45.59 5.16
CA SER A 9 -10.81 45.67 4.49
C SER A 9 -9.82 44.62 5.04
N GLY A 10 -10.23 43.82 6.04
CA GLY A 10 -9.40 42.77 6.60
C GLY A 10 -9.55 41.48 5.81
N GLU A 11 -8.49 40.67 5.78
CA GLU A 11 -8.53 39.33 5.22
C GLU A 11 -9.21 38.37 6.20
N SER A 12 -10.07 37.51 5.65
CA SER A 12 -10.64 36.36 6.39
C SER A 12 -10.22 35.07 5.70
N ALA A 13 -9.56 34.20 6.43
CA ALA A 13 -9.03 32.94 5.91
C ALA A 13 -9.78 31.73 6.48
N PHE A 14 -9.85 30.69 5.68
CA PHE A 14 -10.22 29.34 6.12
C PHE A 14 -9.20 28.34 5.56
N THR A 15 -9.08 27.21 6.24
CA THR A 15 -8.18 26.15 5.83
C THR A 15 -9.00 24.99 5.31
N VAL A 16 -8.57 24.44 4.18
CA VAL A 16 -9.09 23.18 3.64
C VAL A 16 -7.98 22.15 3.77
N THR A 17 -8.33 20.98 4.30
CA THR A 17 -7.39 19.87 4.44
C THR A 17 -7.84 18.74 3.54
N GLY A 18 -6.92 18.19 2.73
CA GLY A 18 -7.15 16.99 1.94
C GLY A 18 -7.42 15.78 2.86
N VAL A 19 -8.22 14.86 2.39
CA VAL A 19 -8.50 13.59 3.05
C VAL A 19 -7.85 12.49 2.22
N ASN A 20 -6.97 11.71 2.85
CA ASN A 20 -6.39 10.51 2.26
C ASN A 20 -7.40 9.36 2.38
N ASP A 21 -7.72 8.68 1.27
CA ASP A 21 -8.67 7.57 1.24
C ASP A 21 -8.04 6.21 0.91
N ASN A 22 -6.72 6.16 0.73
CA ASN A 22 -5.94 4.98 0.33
C ASN A 22 -6.39 4.37 -1.02
N THR A 23 -6.86 5.19 -1.93
CA THR A 23 -7.32 4.77 -3.25
C THR A 23 -6.53 5.50 -4.33
N THR A 24 -5.80 4.77 -5.18
CA THR A 24 -5.17 5.37 -6.37
C THR A 24 -6.25 5.74 -7.38
N ASP A 25 -6.83 6.92 -7.27
CA ASP A 25 -7.87 7.40 -8.20
C ASP A 25 -7.43 8.68 -8.95
N GLY A 26 -6.19 9.09 -8.73
CA GLY A 26 -5.61 10.30 -9.29
C GLY A 26 -6.10 11.56 -8.57
N ASN A 27 -5.46 12.67 -8.89
CA ASN A 27 -5.79 13.95 -8.29
C ASN A 27 -7.26 14.29 -8.44
N GLN A 28 -7.97 14.50 -7.32
CA GLN A 28 -9.39 14.83 -7.29
C GLN A 28 -9.60 16.34 -7.19
N THR A 29 -10.43 16.88 -8.08
CA THR A 29 -10.79 18.29 -8.06
C THR A 29 -12.04 18.53 -7.23
N PHE A 30 -12.07 19.60 -6.47
CA PHE A 30 -13.25 20.03 -5.72
C PHE A 30 -13.46 21.54 -5.86
N GLN A 31 -14.67 21.97 -5.57
CA GLN A 31 -15.05 23.36 -5.67
C GLN A 31 -15.63 23.85 -4.34
N ILE A 32 -15.17 25.00 -3.89
CA ILE A 32 -15.72 25.69 -2.74
C ILE A 32 -16.63 26.78 -3.26
N TRP A 33 -17.90 26.62 -3.04
CA TRP A 33 -18.88 27.60 -3.47
C TRP A 33 -18.96 28.73 -2.47
N LEU A 34 -18.80 29.95 -2.96
CA LEU A 34 -18.94 31.16 -2.18
C LEU A 34 -20.25 31.85 -2.53
N THR A 35 -21.08 32.07 -1.53
CA THR A 35 -22.36 32.76 -1.73
C THR A 35 -22.52 33.86 -0.67
N VAL A 36 -23.16 34.95 -1.05
CA VAL A 36 -23.57 35.99 -0.09
C VAL A 36 -24.92 35.58 0.53
N ASP A 37 -24.98 35.53 1.86
CA ASP A 37 -26.24 35.27 2.56
C ASP A 37 -27.10 36.55 2.59
N ASN A 38 -28.08 36.59 1.71
CA ASN A 38 -28.99 37.72 1.59
C ASN A 38 -29.98 37.85 2.75
N ASN A 39 -30.12 36.82 3.60
CA ASN A 39 -31.06 36.87 4.76
C ASN A 39 -30.43 37.61 5.95
N THR A 40 -29.10 37.56 6.10
CA THR A 40 -28.36 38.23 7.17
C THR A 40 -27.72 39.56 6.72
N SER A 41 -27.63 39.78 5.39
CA SER A 41 -27.16 41.02 4.82
C SER A 41 -28.16 42.13 5.12
N ASN A 42 -27.65 43.33 5.45
CA ASN A 42 -28.52 44.46 5.71
C ASN A 42 -29.36 44.81 4.47
N THR A 43 -30.67 44.57 4.57
CA THR A 43 -31.63 44.80 3.46
C THR A 43 -31.78 46.29 3.11
N THR A 44 -31.18 47.20 3.89
CA THR A 44 -31.11 48.64 3.59
C THR A 44 -29.79 49.03 2.90
N ASP A 45 -28.92 48.03 2.57
CA ASP A 45 -27.66 48.33 1.92
C ASP A 45 -27.91 48.80 0.47
N THR A 46 -27.69 50.06 0.26
CA THR A 46 -27.71 50.71 -1.06
C THR A 46 -26.35 50.69 -1.76
N THR A 47 -25.32 50.08 -1.15
CA THR A 47 -23.93 50.05 -1.62
C THR A 47 -23.66 48.95 -2.61
N GLY A 48 -24.59 48.02 -2.83
CA GLY A 48 -24.55 47.02 -3.89
C GLY A 48 -23.94 45.67 -3.53
N TYR A 49 -23.80 45.34 -2.25
CA TYR A 49 -23.37 44.00 -1.82
C TYR A 49 -24.46 42.95 -1.90
N LEU A 50 -25.72 43.38 -1.86
CA LEU A 50 -26.86 42.47 -1.94
C LEU A 50 -26.91 41.83 -3.33
N GLY A 51 -26.93 40.49 -3.37
CA GLY A 51 -26.97 39.73 -4.63
C GLY A 51 -25.63 39.56 -5.33
N LEU A 52 -24.51 40.02 -4.73
CA LEU A 52 -23.19 39.70 -5.28
C LEU A 52 -22.93 38.19 -5.11
N ASN A 53 -22.27 37.62 -6.10
CA ASN A 53 -21.80 36.25 -6.08
C ASN A 53 -20.28 36.25 -6.28
N PRO A 54 -19.48 36.05 -5.22
CA PRO A 54 -18.04 35.93 -5.36
C PRO A 54 -17.68 34.75 -6.26
N ALA A 55 -16.51 34.79 -6.88
CA ALA A 55 -15.99 33.66 -7.64
C ALA A 55 -15.73 32.48 -6.69
N ASP A 56 -16.15 31.30 -7.10
CA ASP A 56 -15.87 30.05 -6.40
C ASP A 56 -14.39 29.72 -6.47
N VAL A 57 -13.91 28.95 -5.49
CA VAL A 57 -12.51 28.52 -5.42
C VAL A 57 -12.42 27.06 -5.84
N LEU A 58 -11.59 26.79 -6.85
CA LEU A 58 -11.20 25.44 -7.25
C LEU A 58 -10.01 24.98 -6.43
N GLY A 59 -10.09 23.76 -5.89
CA GLY A 59 -8.99 23.09 -5.24
C GLY A 59 -8.72 21.74 -5.88
N VAL A 60 -7.55 21.21 -5.62
CA VAL A 60 -7.13 19.86 -6.00
C VAL A 60 -6.68 19.14 -4.74
N ASN A 61 -7.20 17.94 -4.50
CA ASN A 61 -6.64 16.98 -3.57
C ASN A 61 -5.66 16.12 -4.35
N GLU A 62 -4.38 16.19 -4.03
CA GLU A 62 -3.36 15.40 -4.71
C GLU A 62 -3.42 13.97 -4.18
N ASP A 63 -3.45 13.00 -5.11
CA ASP A 63 -3.36 11.58 -4.84
C ASP A 63 -1.89 11.21 -4.62
N ASP A 64 -1.54 10.76 -3.41
CA ASP A 64 -0.21 10.26 -3.05
C ASP A 64 -0.17 8.73 -2.90
N ASP A 65 -1.24 8.06 -3.28
CA ASP A 65 -1.38 6.63 -3.21
C ASP A 65 -0.73 5.93 -4.41
N THR A 66 0.13 4.96 -4.10
CA THR A 66 0.82 4.17 -5.11
C THR A 66 0.62 2.68 -4.84
N PRO A 67 0.04 1.92 -5.79
CA PRO A 67 -0.06 0.47 -5.68
C PRO A 67 1.32 -0.15 -5.50
N GLY A 68 1.38 -1.22 -4.72
CA GLY A 68 2.65 -1.89 -4.49
C GLY A 68 2.55 -2.89 -3.35
N PHE A 69 3.72 -3.43 -3.00
CA PHE A 69 3.86 -4.42 -1.94
C PHE A 69 4.72 -3.86 -0.80
N ILE A 70 4.49 -4.38 0.38
CA ILE A 70 5.35 -4.20 1.55
C ILE A 70 5.79 -5.58 1.97
N ALA A 71 7.12 -5.79 2.00
CA ALA A 71 7.74 -7.00 2.51
C ALA A 71 8.42 -6.69 3.87
N THR A 72 8.30 -7.60 4.82
CA THR A 72 9.13 -7.55 6.03
C THR A 72 10.51 -8.13 5.76
N ALA A 73 11.51 -7.73 6.55
CA ALA A 73 12.78 -8.42 6.54
C ALA A 73 12.61 -9.90 6.92
N ILE A 74 13.50 -10.76 6.38
CA ILE A 74 13.53 -12.17 6.78
C ILE A 74 13.95 -12.31 8.25
N SER A 75 13.37 -13.26 8.96
CA SER A 75 13.58 -13.45 10.40
C SER A 75 14.96 -14.01 10.79
N GLY A 76 15.75 -14.45 9.82
CA GLY A 76 17.07 -15.03 10.03
C GLY A 76 17.41 -16.10 8.99
N SER A 77 18.36 -16.96 9.31
CA SER A 77 18.78 -18.10 8.47
C SER A 77 17.92 -19.31 8.71
N THR A 78 17.82 -20.18 7.72
CA THR A 78 17.43 -21.58 7.91
C THR A 78 18.62 -22.41 8.43
N THR A 79 18.41 -23.66 8.76
CA THR A 79 19.46 -24.61 9.12
C THR A 79 19.13 -25.97 8.48
N GLU A 80 20.15 -26.77 8.22
CA GLU A 80 20.01 -28.11 7.68
C GLU A 80 19.25 -29.04 8.61
N SER A 81 19.34 -28.84 9.91
CA SER A 81 18.48 -29.50 10.91
C SER A 81 16.98 -29.14 10.79
N GLY A 82 16.57 -28.45 9.74
CA GLY A 82 15.18 -28.10 9.43
C GLY A 82 14.70 -26.80 10.07
N GLY A 83 15.62 -25.89 10.39
CA GLY A 83 15.30 -24.55 10.88
C GLY A 83 14.43 -23.77 9.89
N ILE A 84 13.55 -22.90 10.42
CA ILE A 84 12.59 -22.13 9.60
C ILE A 84 12.92 -20.64 9.69
N ALA A 85 13.02 -20.00 8.53
CA ALA A 85 13.01 -18.55 8.38
C ALA A 85 11.65 -18.09 7.84
N THR A 86 11.27 -16.86 8.16
CA THR A 86 9.98 -16.28 7.74
C THR A 86 10.12 -14.85 7.30
N PHE A 87 9.34 -14.46 6.33
CA PHE A 87 9.04 -13.07 5.99
C PHE A 87 7.55 -12.93 5.70
N ALA A 88 7.04 -11.73 5.59
CA ALA A 88 5.64 -11.53 5.31
C ALA A 88 5.44 -10.43 4.27
N LEU A 89 4.36 -10.55 3.51
CA LEU A 89 3.97 -9.62 2.45
C LEU A 89 2.57 -9.07 2.75
N ARG A 90 2.33 -7.82 2.36
CA ARG A 90 0.99 -7.21 2.24
C ARG A 90 0.98 -6.21 1.09
N LEU A 91 -0.20 -5.83 0.64
CA LEU A 91 -0.33 -4.75 -0.33
C LEU A 91 -0.25 -3.38 0.36
N ARG A 92 0.06 -2.35 -0.41
CA ARG A 92 0.01 -0.95 0.05
C ARG A 92 -1.39 -0.39 0.01
N GLN A 93 -2.20 -0.83 -0.97
CA GLN A 93 -3.54 -0.31 -1.24
C GLN A 93 -4.53 -1.43 -1.51
N ALA A 94 -5.82 -1.12 -1.33
CA ALA A 94 -6.90 -2.04 -1.63
C ALA A 94 -6.94 -2.35 -3.13
N PRO A 95 -6.86 -3.61 -3.54
CA PRO A 95 -7.03 -3.99 -4.94
C PRO A 95 -8.53 -4.03 -5.28
N THR A 96 -8.84 -3.87 -6.56
CA THR A 96 -10.21 -4.05 -7.07
C THR A 96 -10.54 -5.51 -7.39
N ASP A 97 -9.52 -6.37 -7.47
CA ASP A 97 -9.64 -7.82 -7.66
C ASP A 97 -8.48 -8.52 -6.94
N ASN A 98 -8.57 -9.84 -6.76
CA ASN A 98 -7.52 -10.62 -6.11
C ASN A 98 -6.16 -10.42 -6.80
N VAL A 99 -5.11 -10.32 -5.99
CA VAL A 99 -3.72 -10.22 -6.45
C VAL A 99 -2.98 -11.48 -6.00
N THR A 100 -2.40 -12.21 -6.93
CA THR A 100 -1.65 -13.44 -6.67
C THR A 100 -0.17 -13.22 -6.98
N VAL A 101 0.69 -13.58 -6.02
CA VAL A 101 2.15 -13.66 -6.20
C VAL A 101 2.57 -15.11 -6.03
N HIS A 102 3.37 -15.60 -6.98
CA HIS A 102 3.95 -16.94 -6.90
C HIS A 102 5.37 -16.84 -6.34
N ALA A 103 5.62 -17.59 -5.26
CA ALA A 103 6.94 -17.72 -4.66
C ALA A 103 7.53 -19.09 -5.02
N THR A 104 8.81 -19.13 -5.43
CA THR A 104 9.58 -20.35 -5.68
C THR A 104 10.96 -20.24 -5.02
N VAL A 105 11.61 -21.37 -4.72
CA VAL A 105 12.99 -21.36 -4.25
C VAL A 105 13.94 -21.50 -5.43
N SER A 106 15.06 -20.77 -5.41
CA SER A 106 16.08 -20.84 -6.45
C SER A 106 16.91 -22.11 -6.37
N ASP A 107 17.04 -22.67 -5.16
CA ASP A 107 17.69 -23.93 -4.90
C ASP A 107 16.83 -24.81 -3.99
N ALA A 108 16.28 -25.87 -4.57
CA ALA A 108 15.38 -26.79 -3.89
C ALA A 108 16.11 -27.88 -3.11
N THR A 109 17.44 -27.92 -3.18
CA THR A 109 18.28 -28.80 -2.33
C THR A 109 18.59 -28.15 -0.99
N GLU A 110 18.69 -26.82 -0.96
CA GLU A 110 18.95 -26.03 0.25
C GLU A 110 17.71 -25.66 1.05
N GLY A 111 16.57 -25.50 0.39
CA GLY A 111 15.36 -25.09 1.08
C GLY A 111 14.06 -25.36 0.33
N LYS A 112 12.97 -25.38 1.11
CA LYS A 112 11.60 -25.54 0.61
C LYS A 112 10.68 -24.50 1.27
N LEU A 113 9.66 -24.09 0.51
CA LEU A 113 8.55 -23.33 1.07
C LEU A 113 7.62 -24.26 1.89
N LEU A 114 6.97 -23.69 2.89
CA LEU A 114 5.99 -24.41 3.71
C LEU A 114 4.58 -23.91 3.41
N GLN A 115 3.69 -24.84 3.14
CA GLN A 115 2.25 -24.59 3.08
C GLN A 115 1.67 -24.40 4.51
N PRO A 116 0.43 -23.90 4.63
CA PRO A 116 -0.22 -23.72 5.94
C PRO A 116 -0.32 -25.01 6.78
N ASP A 117 -0.39 -26.17 6.14
CA ASP A 117 -0.43 -27.51 6.78
C ASP A 117 0.97 -28.05 7.14
N ASN A 118 2.02 -27.24 6.97
CA ASN A 118 3.45 -27.56 7.13
C ASN A 118 4.02 -28.56 6.12
N THR A 119 3.31 -28.90 5.06
CA THR A 119 3.89 -29.65 3.94
C THR A 119 4.84 -28.77 3.15
N THR A 120 5.92 -29.36 2.62
CA THR A 120 6.91 -28.65 1.81
C THR A 120 6.47 -28.55 0.35
N THR A 121 6.81 -27.45 -0.29
CA THR A 121 6.56 -27.22 -1.72
C THR A 121 7.67 -26.35 -2.34
N ASP A 122 7.90 -26.51 -3.63
CA ASP A 122 8.80 -25.63 -4.38
C ASP A 122 8.10 -24.37 -4.91
N ASN A 123 6.77 -24.37 -4.88
CA ASN A 123 5.95 -23.28 -5.38
C ASN A 123 4.80 -23.00 -4.42
N LEU A 124 4.67 -21.75 -4.00
CA LEU A 124 3.62 -21.29 -3.11
C LEU A 124 2.89 -20.10 -3.77
N SER A 125 1.56 -20.16 -3.78
CA SER A 125 0.73 -19.03 -4.22
C SER A 125 0.28 -18.22 -3.02
N ILE A 126 0.61 -16.93 -3.02
CA ILE A 126 0.19 -15.96 -1.99
C ILE A 126 -0.90 -15.11 -2.65
N VAL A 127 -2.11 -15.19 -2.09
CA VAL A 127 -3.29 -14.50 -2.64
C VAL A 127 -3.74 -13.43 -1.66
N PHE A 128 -3.80 -12.18 -2.14
CA PHE A 128 -4.37 -11.04 -1.45
C PHE A 128 -5.75 -10.76 -2.01
N THR A 129 -6.75 -10.74 -1.15
CA THR A 129 -8.14 -10.43 -1.54
C THR A 129 -8.46 -8.96 -1.28
N THR A 130 -9.59 -8.49 -1.79
CA THR A 130 -10.09 -7.13 -1.52
C THR A 130 -10.39 -6.87 -0.05
N SER A 131 -10.45 -7.92 0.80
CA SER A 131 -10.78 -7.82 2.23
C SER A 131 -9.57 -8.01 3.15
N ASP A 132 -8.49 -8.68 2.70
CA ASP A 132 -7.32 -9.00 3.52
C ASP A 132 -6.00 -8.41 2.99
N TRP A 133 -6.05 -7.58 1.98
CA TRP A 133 -4.92 -6.99 1.27
C TRP A 133 -3.88 -6.32 2.19
N ASN A 134 -4.30 -5.74 3.30
CA ASN A 134 -3.45 -5.08 4.30
C ASN A 134 -3.00 -6.00 5.43
N SER A 135 -3.45 -7.25 5.44
CA SER A 135 -3.00 -8.27 6.39
C SER A 135 -1.65 -8.84 5.97
N LEU A 136 -0.80 -9.19 6.93
CA LEU A 136 0.49 -9.80 6.66
C LEU A 136 0.32 -11.29 6.29
N HIS A 137 0.62 -11.64 5.05
CA HIS A 137 0.68 -13.02 4.57
C HIS A 137 2.09 -13.56 4.79
N THR A 138 2.25 -14.48 5.73
CA THR A 138 3.56 -15.03 6.12
C THR A 138 4.00 -16.12 5.16
N VAL A 139 5.20 -15.97 4.61
CA VAL A 139 5.93 -16.99 3.86
C VAL A 139 6.94 -17.63 4.79
N ARG A 140 6.99 -18.95 4.77
CA ARG A 140 7.85 -19.76 5.64
C ARG A 140 8.76 -20.60 4.75
N VAL A 141 10.06 -20.59 5.07
CA VAL A 141 11.10 -21.32 4.36
C VAL A 141 11.77 -22.25 5.34
N ARG A 142 11.87 -23.54 5.02
CA ARG A 142 12.56 -24.55 5.80
C ARG A 142 13.88 -24.90 5.12
N GLY A 143 14.97 -24.95 5.87
CA GLY A 143 16.25 -25.50 5.43
C GLY A 143 16.19 -27.02 5.27
N LEU A 144 16.99 -27.52 4.36
CA LEU A 144 17.14 -28.94 4.09
C LEU A 144 18.57 -29.37 4.37
N ASP A 145 18.74 -30.59 4.81
CA ASP A 145 19.97 -31.32 5.06
C ASP A 145 20.41 -32.05 3.78
N ASP A 146 21.67 -31.93 3.35
CA ASP A 146 22.23 -32.65 2.22
C ASP A 146 23.45 -33.54 2.57
N ASN A 147 23.85 -33.63 3.83
CA ASN A 147 25.01 -34.40 4.35
C ASN A 147 26.36 -34.02 3.70
N ALA A 148 26.54 -32.80 3.27
CA ALA A 148 27.76 -32.29 2.69
C ALA A 148 28.36 -31.18 3.56
N THR A 149 29.58 -31.37 4.08
CA THR A 149 30.27 -30.27 4.81
C THR A 149 30.72 -29.20 3.82
N ASP A 150 29.82 -28.31 3.41
CA ASP A 150 30.10 -27.26 2.40
C ASP A 150 29.92 -25.82 2.95
N GLY A 151 29.56 -25.71 4.22
CA GLY A 151 29.35 -24.44 4.92
C GLY A 151 28.02 -23.80 4.57
N THR A 152 27.76 -22.62 5.10
CA THR A 152 26.50 -21.92 4.90
C THR A 152 26.23 -21.59 3.44
N GLN A 153 25.17 -22.15 2.87
CA GLN A 153 24.75 -21.94 1.50
C GLN A 153 23.72 -20.83 1.35
N GLY A 154 23.81 -20.04 0.29
CA GLY A 154 22.90 -18.94 -0.01
C GLY A 154 21.95 -19.30 -1.15
N PHE A 155 20.66 -19.05 -0.97
CA PHE A 155 19.64 -19.19 -2.01
C PHE A 155 18.59 -18.08 -1.94
N TRP A 156 17.63 -18.07 -2.86
CA TRP A 156 16.62 -17.03 -2.94
C TRP A 156 15.22 -17.63 -2.90
N VAL A 157 14.31 -16.89 -2.30
CA VAL A 157 12.89 -17.03 -2.60
C VAL A 157 12.57 -16.03 -3.69
N LEU A 158 12.34 -16.56 -4.89
CA LEU A 158 12.00 -15.79 -6.09
C LEU A 158 10.51 -15.44 -6.02
N LEU A 159 10.19 -14.15 -6.10
CA LEU A 159 8.82 -13.64 -6.10
C LEU A 159 8.46 -13.23 -7.53
N GLY A 160 7.58 -14.00 -8.17
CA GLY A 160 7.13 -13.73 -9.52
C GLY A 160 6.28 -12.47 -9.61
N ALA A 161 6.18 -11.90 -10.81
CA ALA A 161 5.32 -10.79 -11.08
C ALA A 161 3.85 -11.09 -10.70
N ALA A 162 3.19 -10.11 -10.10
CA ALA A 162 1.81 -10.25 -9.65
C ALA A 162 0.84 -10.52 -10.80
N VAL A 163 -0.11 -11.40 -10.56
CA VAL A 163 -1.21 -11.73 -11.48
C VAL A 163 -2.51 -11.22 -10.87
N SER A 164 -3.21 -10.34 -11.60
CA SER A 164 -4.49 -9.76 -11.16
C SER A 164 -5.28 -9.25 -12.36
N ASN A 165 -6.61 -9.14 -12.22
CA ASN A 165 -7.43 -8.33 -13.13
C ASN A 165 -7.38 -6.83 -12.76
N ASP A 166 -6.93 -6.48 -11.56
CA ASP A 166 -6.60 -5.10 -11.23
C ASP A 166 -5.32 -4.68 -11.97
N THR A 167 -5.48 -3.84 -12.99
CA THR A 167 -4.38 -3.40 -13.86
C THR A 167 -3.28 -2.63 -13.12
N ARG A 168 -3.59 -2.10 -11.93
CA ARG A 168 -2.62 -1.40 -11.07
C ARG A 168 -1.61 -2.35 -10.43
N TYR A 169 -2.00 -3.62 -10.22
CA TYR A 169 -1.17 -4.67 -9.64
C TYR A 169 -0.64 -5.66 -10.68
N SER A 170 -1.35 -5.86 -11.79
CA SER A 170 -0.96 -6.82 -12.82
C SER A 170 0.42 -6.51 -13.39
N GLY A 171 1.35 -7.46 -13.26
CA GLY A 171 2.71 -7.32 -13.72
C GLY A 171 3.68 -6.58 -12.78
N LEU A 172 3.21 -6.07 -11.62
CA LEU A 172 4.13 -5.54 -10.60
C LEU A 172 5.03 -6.65 -10.08
N ASN A 173 6.33 -6.38 -10.02
CA ASN A 173 7.34 -7.31 -9.54
C ASN A 173 7.84 -6.89 -8.16
N LEU A 174 8.07 -7.89 -7.30
CA LEU A 174 8.67 -7.71 -5.99
C LEU A 174 10.14 -8.07 -6.05
N ASP A 175 10.94 -7.51 -5.14
CA ASP A 175 12.30 -7.96 -4.93
C ASP A 175 12.32 -9.37 -4.33
N ASP A 176 13.22 -10.20 -4.82
CA ASP A 176 13.46 -11.54 -4.30
C ASP A 176 14.04 -11.48 -2.89
N VAL A 177 13.79 -12.52 -2.09
CA VAL A 177 14.24 -12.59 -0.69
C VAL A 177 15.44 -13.53 -0.58
N ALA A 178 16.59 -12.97 -0.19
CA ALA A 178 17.79 -13.75 0.09
C ALA A 178 17.63 -14.56 1.37
N VAL A 179 18.00 -15.82 1.33
CA VAL A 179 17.98 -16.79 2.43
C VAL A 179 19.34 -17.44 2.53
N SER A 180 19.77 -17.80 3.73
CA SER A 180 20.97 -18.62 3.95
C SER A 180 20.61 -19.86 4.77
N ASN A 181 21.08 -21.02 4.32
CA ASN A 181 20.97 -22.27 5.05
C ASN A 181 22.28 -22.56 5.76
N ARG A 182 22.24 -22.82 7.05
CA ARG A 182 23.43 -23.11 7.85
C ARG A 182 23.65 -24.61 7.88
N ASP A 183 24.86 -24.98 7.46
CA ASP A 183 25.43 -26.30 7.55
C ASP A 183 25.60 -26.73 9.02
N ASP A 184 25.29 -27.96 9.37
CA ASP A 184 25.45 -28.60 10.68
C ASP A 184 26.21 -29.94 10.63
N ASP A 185 26.86 -30.27 9.47
CA ASP A 185 27.71 -31.46 9.25
C ASP A 185 29.18 -31.27 9.63
#